data_7772afe1bfdc0aac3b1824d81fb5ff4e
#
_entry.id   7772afe1bfdc0aac3b1824d81fb5ff4e
#
_cell.length_a   1.000
_cell.length_b   1.000
_cell.length_c   1.000
_cell.angle_alpha   90.00
_cell.angle_beta   90.00
_cell.angle_gamma   90.00
#
_symmetry.space_group_name_H-M   'P 1'
#
loop_
_entity.id
_entity.type
_entity.pdbx_description
1 polymer ?
#
loop_
_entity_poly.entity_id
_entity_poly.type
_entity_poly.pdbx_seq_one_letter_code
_entity_poly.pdbx_strand_id
1 'polypeptide(L)'
;MQPPLHAYAPSWRPALLALMLALASILFLYRDTAVAMVGIWARSETFTHAFVVPPITLWLIWRRRQELALLAPKPAWPMLFPVAAVAFAWLLGDLVAVNAVTQLALTALLVLAVPTLLGPTVARAITFPLLFMFFAVPIGEFMIPS
;
A
#
# COMPACT_ATOMS: atom_id res chain seq x y z
N MET A 1 -29.63 -9.87 21.92
CA MET A 1 -30.08 -9.98 20.54
C MET A 1 -28.94 -9.73 19.59
N GLN A 2 -28.68 -10.68 18.72
CA GLN A 2 -27.61 -10.47 17.74
C GLN A 2 -28.07 -9.52 16.65
N PRO A 3 -27.21 -8.56 16.26
CA PRO A 3 -27.52 -7.74 15.10
C PRO A 3 -27.57 -8.61 13.84
N PRO A 4 -28.37 -8.21 12.86
CA PRO A 4 -28.42 -8.94 11.60
C PRO A 4 -27.04 -8.98 10.93
N LEU A 5 -26.75 -10.06 10.22
CA LEU A 5 -25.46 -10.20 9.55
C LEU A 5 -25.16 -9.05 8.60
N HIS A 6 -26.17 -8.53 7.93
CA HIS A 6 -25.99 -7.42 7.01
C HIS A 6 -25.58 -6.12 7.71
N ALA A 7 -25.73 -6.04 9.05
CA ALA A 7 -25.28 -4.87 9.80
C ALA A 7 -23.76 -4.80 9.86
N TYR A 8 -23.06 -5.94 9.64
CA TYR A 8 -21.59 -5.96 9.62
C TYR A 8 -21.05 -5.78 8.19
N ALA A 9 -21.70 -6.47 7.24
CA ALA A 9 -21.26 -6.41 5.85
C ALA A 9 -21.18 -4.99 5.28
N PRO A 10 -22.16 -4.07 5.56
CA PRO A 10 -22.09 -2.72 5.03
C PRO A 10 -20.88 -1.93 5.51
N SER A 11 -20.33 -2.20 6.70
CA SER A 11 -19.17 -1.43 7.17
C SER A 11 -17.91 -1.79 6.39
N TRP A 12 -17.79 -3.02 5.88
CA TRP A 12 -16.67 -3.39 5.04
C TRP A 12 -16.84 -2.91 3.60
N ARG A 13 -18.07 -2.91 3.07
CA ARG A 13 -18.27 -2.45 1.68
C ARG A 13 -17.84 -1.02 1.46
N PRO A 14 -18.33 -0.03 2.25
CA PRO A 14 -17.87 1.34 2.05
C PRO A 14 -16.39 1.51 2.36
N ALA A 15 -15.86 0.76 3.35
CA ALA A 15 -14.44 0.84 3.67
C ALA A 15 -13.58 0.32 2.52
N LEU A 16 -13.96 -0.80 1.93
CA LEU A 16 -13.23 -1.37 0.80
C LEU A 16 -13.34 -0.47 -0.43
N LEU A 17 -14.51 0.11 -0.68
CA LEU A 17 -14.66 1.04 -1.79
C LEU A 17 -13.79 2.28 -1.59
N ALA A 18 -13.76 2.81 -0.37
CA ALA A 18 -12.92 3.95 -0.06
C ALA A 18 -11.44 3.60 -0.25
N LEU A 19 -11.04 2.42 0.22
CA LEU A 19 -9.65 1.96 0.05
C LEU A 19 -9.30 1.78 -1.42
N MET A 20 -10.18 1.15 -2.19
CA MET A 20 -9.93 0.94 -3.62
C MET A 20 -9.81 2.27 -4.35
N LEU A 21 -10.68 3.24 -4.04
CA LEU A 21 -10.62 4.56 -4.63
C LEU A 21 -9.35 5.29 -4.23
N ALA A 22 -8.94 5.15 -2.97
CA ALA A 22 -7.70 5.77 -2.49
C ALA A 22 -6.49 5.18 -3.19
N LEU A 23 -6.42 3.86 -3.28
CA LEU A 23 -5.30 3.19 -3.95
C LEU A 23 -5.25 3.56 -5.43
N ALA A 24 -6.40 3.57 -6.10
CA ALA A 24 -6.48 3.96 -7.49
C ALA A 24 -6.05 5.43 -7.69
N SER A 25 -6.48 6.30 -6.78
CA SER A 25 -6.10 7.71 -6.83
C SER A 25 -4.60 7.90 -6.63
N ILE A 26 -4.02 7.20 -5.66
CA ILE A 26 -2.58 7.26 -5.42
C ILE A 26 -1.82 6.80 -6.66
N LEU A 27 -2.20 5.67 -7.22
CA LEU A 27 -1.52 5.15 -8.41
C LEU A 27 -1.68 6.09 -9.60
N PHE A 28 -2.84 6.72 -9.73
CA PHE A 28 -3.06 7.68 -10.81
C PHE A 28 -2.25 8.96 -10.63
N LEU A 29 -2.25 9.51 -9.42
CA LEU A 29 -1.52 10.75 -9.13
C LEU A 29 -0.02 10.56 -9.24
N TYR A 30 0.48 9.39 -8.86
CA TYR A 30 1.91 9.08 -8.89
C TYR A 30 2.22 8.07 -9.99
N ARG A 31 1.45 8.10 -11.08
CA ARG A 31 1.59 7.11 -12.15
C ARG A 31 2.99 7.06 -12.75
N ASP A 32 3.65 8.21 -12.82
CA ASP A 32 5.01 8.24 -13.38
C ASP A 32 5.97 7.42 -12.51
N THR A 33 5.85 7.54 -11.19
CA THR A 33 6.65 6.76 -10.27
C THR A 33 6.29 5.27 -10.36
N ALA A 34 4.98 4.96 -10.44
CA ALA A 34 4.53 3.58 -10.55
C ALA A 34 5.02 2.93 -11.84
N VAL A 35 4.93 3.64 -12.96
CA VAL A 35 5.41 3.14 -14.25
C VAL A 35 6.91 2.93 -14.22
N ALA A 36 7.64 3.83 -13.57
CA ALA A 36 9.10 3.69 -13.45
C ALA A 36 9.45 2.44 -12.65
N MET A 37 8.74 2.16 -11.56
CA MET A 37 8.97 0.95 -10.77
C MET A 37 8.72 -0.32 -11.59
N VAL A 38 7.58 -0.37 -12.27
CA VAL A 38 7.22 -1.54 -13.08
C VAL A 38 8.23 -1.71 -14.22
N GLY A 39 8.69 -0.60 -14.80
CA GLY A 39 9.73 -0.65 -15.83
C GLY A 39 11.01 -1.28 -15.33
N ILE A 40 11.41 -0.93 -14.10
CA ILE A 40 12.62 -1.52 -13.49
C ILE A 40 12.41 -3.02 -13.27
N TRP A 41 11.24 -3.42 -12.78
CA TRP A 41 10.95 -4.84 -12.56
C TRP A 41 11.03 -5.61 -13.89
N ALA A 42 10.55 -5.00 -14.98
CA ALA A 42 10.49 -5.68 -16.27
C ALA A 42 11.87 -5.86 -16.91
N ARG A 43 12.76 -4.87 -16.73
CA ARG A 43 14.07 -4.89 -17.41
C ARG A 43 15.22 -5.42 -16.54
N SER A 44 15.02 -5.53 -15.23
CA SER A 44 16.09 -5.94 -14.32
C SER A 44 15.94 -7.40 -13.95
N GLU A 45 16.99 -8.18 -14.18
CA GLU A 45 17.02 -9.58 -13.76
C GLU A 45 17.00 -9.68 -12.24
N THR A 46 17.62 -8.73 -11.55
CA THR A 46 17.69 -8.71 -10.10
C THR A 46 16.34 -8.47 -9.47
N PHE A 47 15.52 -7.58 -10.06
CA PHE A 47 14.27 -7.15 -9.46
C PHE A 47 13.01 -7.71 -10.14
N THR A 48 13.18 -8.66 -11.07
CA THR A 48 12.03 -9.29 -11.71
C THR A 48 11.10 -9.96 -10.70
N HIS A 49 11.66 -10.47 -9.61
CA HIS A 49 10.85 -11.10 -8.55
C HIS A 49 9.86 -10.12 -7.93
N ALA A 50 10.07 -8.82 -8.09
CA ALA A 50 9.15 -7.83 -7.55
C ALA A 50 7.76 -7.91 -8.18
N PHE A 51 7.63 -8.47 -9.38
CA PHE A 51 6.33 -8.70 -9.99
C PHE A 51 5.45 -9.64 -9.17
N VAL A 52 6.04 -10.53 -8.38
CA VAL A 52 5.27 -11.45 -7.57
C VAL A 52 4.88 -10.86 -6.21
N VAL A 53 5.48 -9.74 -5.81
CA VAL A 53 5.21 -9.15 -4.50
C VAL A 53 3.76 -8.69 -4.35
N PRO A 54 3.18 -7.88 -5.27
CA PRO A 54 1.78 -7.50 -5.14
C PRO A 54 0.81 -8.69 -5.12
N PRO A 55 0.92 -9.67 -6.03
CA PRO A 55 0.03 -10.84 -5.96
C PRO A 55 0.17 -11.62 -4.66
N ILE A 56 1.40 -11.81 -4.17
CA ILE A 56 1.63 -12.52 -2.91
C ILE A 56 1.06 -11.75 -1.74
N THR A 57 1.22 -10.42 -1.74
CA THR A 57 0.65 -9.57 -0.69
C THR A 57 -0.87 -9.72 -0.65
N LEU A 58 -1.51 -9.67 -1.80
CA LEU A 58 -2.96 -9.83 -1.88
C LEU A 58 -3.40 -11.23 -1.42
N TRP A 59 -2.62 -12.25 -1.78
CA TRP A 59 -2.91 -13.61 -1.37
C TRP A 59 -2.78 -13.78 0.15
N LEU A 60 -1.75 -13.18 0.75
CA LEU A 60 -1.56 -13.24 2.19
C LEU A 60 -2.70 -12.54 2.94
N ILE A 61 -3.17 -11.42 2.40
CA ILE A 61 -4.33 -10.73 2.97
C ILE A 61 -5.57 -11.58 2.80
N TRP A 62 -5.76 -12.18 1.65
CA TRP A 62 -6.91 -13.03 1.36
C TRP A 62 -6.98 -14.23 2.29
N ARG A 63 -5.82 -14.80 2.64
CA ARG A 63 -5.78 -15.94 3.58
C ARG A 63 -6.33 -15.56 4.95
N ARG A 64 -6.28 -14.30 5.32
CA ARG A 64 -6.77 -13.82 6.60
C ARG A 64 -8.16 -13.19 6.51
N ARG A 65 -8.84 -13.39 5.41
CA ARG A 65 -10.13 -12.73 5.19
C ARG A 65 -11.15 -13.03 6.26
N GLN A 66 -11.15 -14.24 6.81
CA GLN A 66 -12.09 -14.62 7.85
C GLN A 66 -11.80 -13.89 9.16
N GLU A 67 -10.53 -13.77 9.51
CA GLU A 67 -10.14 -12.99 10.69
C GLU A 67 -10.48 -11.52 10.50
N LEU A 68 -10.21 -11.00 9.31
CA LEU A 68 -10.47 -9.59 9.02
C LEU A 68 -11.97 -9.28 9.04
N ALA A 69 -12.79 -10.22 8.63
CA ALA A 69 -14.24 -10.04 8.64
C ALA A 69 -14.79 -9.85 10.05
N LEU A 70 -14.08 -10.35 11.07
CA LEU A 70 -14.48 -10.18 12.46
C LEU A 70 -14.10 -8.81 13.01
N LEU A 71 -13.26 -8.07 12.31
CA LEU A 71 -12.81 -6.74 12.74
C LEU A 71 -13.68 -5.68 12.09
N ALA A 72 -13.93 -4.60 12.82
CA ALA A 72 -14.68 -3.47 12.28
C ALA A 72 -13.69 -2.43 11.74
N PRO A 73 -13.74 -2.13 10.44
CA PRO A 73 -12.86 -1.09 9.88
C PRO A 73 -13.31 0.28 10.35
N LYS A 74 -12.37 1.05 10.88
CA LYS A 74 -12.63 2.42 11.33
C LYS A 74 -11.52 3.32 10.81
N PRO A 75 -11.85 4.41 10.12
CA PRO A 75 -10.83 5.33 9.66
C PRO A 75 -10.02 5.88 10.83
N ALA A 76 -8.73 6.01 10.62
CA ALA A 76 -7.82 6.60 11.60
C ALA A 76 -7.30 7.92 11.03
N TRP A 77 -8.07 8.99 11.19
CA TRP A 77 -7.73 10.28 10.61
C TRP A 77 -6.38 10.83 11.05
N PRO A 78 -5.89 10.59 12.30
CA PRO A 78 -4.53 11.00 12.65
C PRO A 78 -3.44 10.42 11.76
N MET A 79 -3.71 9.30 11.08
CA MET A 79 -2.76 8.72 10.12
C MET A 79 -2.54 9.62 8.90
N LEU A 80 -3.36 10.65 8.71
CA LEU A 80 -3.13 11.62 7.64
C LEU A 80 -1.84 12.41 7.85
N PHE A 81 -1.36 12.56 9.09
CA PHE A 81 -0.08 13.20 9.32
C PHE A 81 1.09 12.40 8.72
N PRO A 82 1.23 11.10 8.98
CA PRO A 82 2.24 10.30 8.27
C PRO A 82 2.05 10.29 6.77
N VAL A 83 0.79 10.24 6.30
CA VAL A 83 0.51 10.27 4.85
C VAL A 83 1.02 11.57 4.25
N ALA A 84 0.73 12.70 4.89
CA ALA A 84 1.18 13.98 4.41
C ALA A 84 2.72 14.08 4.43
N ALA A 85 3.34 13.54 5.48
CA ALA A 85 4.81 13.54 5.59
C ALA A 85 5.44 12.72 4.47
N VAL A 86 4.87 11.56 4.15
CA VAL A 86 5.39 10.71 3.08
C VAL A 86 5.16 11.36 1.72
N ALA A 87 3.99 11.97 1.52
CA ALA A 87 3.72 12.69 0.27
C ALA A 87 4.71 13.84 0.07
N PHE A 88 5.04 14.54 1.16
CA PHE A 88 6.03 15.60 1.10
C PHE A 88 7.42 15.04 0.79
N ALA A 89 7.77 13.90 1.39
CA ALA A 89 9.04 13.23 1.09
C ALA A 89 9.10 12.82 -0.38
N TRP A 90 7.98 12.35 -0.95
CA TRP A 90 7.91 12.04 -2.37
C TRP A 90 8.21 13.28 -3.20
N LEU A 91 7.60 14.40 -2.84
CA LEU A 91 7.81 15.65 -3.56
C LEU A 91 9.27 16.07 -3.53
N LEU A 92 9.91 16.00 -2.35
CA LEU A 92 11.32 16.34 -2.23
C LEU A 92 12.18 15.41 -3.07
N GLY A 93 11.89 14.10 -3.04
CA GLY A 93 12.61 13.13 -3.84
C GLY A 93 12.46 13.40 -5.33
N ASP A 94 11.25 13.78 -5.76
CA ASP A 94 10.99 14.08 -7.16
C ASP A 94 11.74 15.34 -7.61
N LEU A 95 11.75 16.37 -6.77
CA LEU A 95 12.42 17.63 -7.09
C LEU A 95 13.93 17.47 -7.23
N VAL A 96 14.53 16.58 -6.45
CA VAL A 96 15.98 16.33 -6.53
C VAL A 96 16.31 15.09 -7.36
N ALA A 97 15.31 14.51 -8.01
CA ALA A 97 15.44 13.35 -8.91
C ALA A 97 16.05 12.11 -8.23
N VAL A 98 15.70 11.87 -6.95
CA VAL A 98 16.12 10.66 -6.25
C VAL A 98 15.01 9.63 -6.34
N ASN A 99 15.16 8.68 -7.28
CA ASN A 99 14.13 7.69 -7.56
C ASN A 99 13.88 6.73 -6.41
N ALA A 100 14.91 6.40 -5.63
CA ALA A 100 14.73 5.53 -4.48
C ALA A 100 13.74 6.14 -3.48
N VAL A 101 13.82 7.44 -3.27
CA VAL A 101 12.91 8.13 -2.35
C VAL A 101 11.49 8.16 -2.90
N THR A 102 11.32 8.49 -4.20
CA THR A 102 9.98 8.57 -4.79
C THR A 102 9.29 7.20 -4.80
N GLN A 103 10.01 6.15 -5.11
CA GLN A 103 9.44 4.81 -5.17
C GLN A 103 9.12 4.27 -3.78
N LEU A 104 10.02 4.49 -2.83
CA LEU A 104 9.76 4.11 -1.45
C LEU A 104 8.57 4.87 -0.89
N ALA A 105 8.47 6.17 -1.19
CA ALA A 105 7.35 6.98 -0.75
C ALA A 105 6.02 6.50 -1.35
N LEU A 106 6.00 6.14 -2.63
CA LEU A 106 4.79 5.61 -3.26
C LEU A 106 4.33 4.34 -2.55
N THR A 107 5.26 3.41 -2.32
CA THR A 107 4.93 2.17 -1.62
C THR A 107 4.41 2.46 -0.21
N ALA A 108 5.05 3.40 0.50
CA ALA A 108 4.61 3.79 1.83
C ALA A 108 3.21 4.41 1.81
N LEU A 109 2.88 5.21 0.79
CA LEU A 109 1.54 5.78 0.66
C LEU A 109 0.49 4.67 0.48
N LEU A 110 0.78 3.68 -0.35
CA LEU A 110 -0.13 2.56 -0.55
C LEU A 110 -0.33 1.77 0.75
N VAL A 111 0.76 1.53 1.48
CA VAL A 111 0.69 0.81 2.74
C VAL A 111 -0.06 1.62 3.80
N LEU A 112 0.21 2.92 3.90
CA LEU A 112 -0.43 3.79 4.89
C LEU A 112 -1.92 4.00 4.60
N ALA A 113 -2.35 3.85 3.35
CA ALA A 113 -3.77 3.96 3.02
C ALA A 113 -4.60 2.96 3.82
N VAL A 114 -4.05 1.79 4.12
CA VAL A 114 -4.78 0.75 4.85
C VAL A 114 -5.11 1.19 6.28
N PRO A 115 -4.12 1.57 7.13
CA PRO A 115 -4.49 2.02 8.49
C PRO A 115 -5.27 3.32 8.48
N THR A 116 -5.09 4.17 7.47
CA THR A 116 -5.84 5.42 7.40
C THR A 116 -7.33 5.18 7.19
N LEU A 117 -7.68 4.26 6.30
CA LEU A 117 -9.07 4.02 5.92
C LEU A 117 -9.70 2.84 6.67
N LEU A 118 -8.93 1.82 6.99
CA LEU A 118 -9.43 0.64 7.67
C LEU A 118 -9.11 0.62 9.16
N GLY A 119 -8.18 1.46 9.61
CA GLY A 119 -7.84 1.60 11.00
C GLY A 119 -6.65 0.74 11.44
N PRO A 120 -6.07 1.05 12.61
CA PRO A 120 -4.89 0.35 13.10
C PRO A 120 -5.16 -1.10 13.47
N THR A 121 -6.39 -1.42 13.90
CA THR A 121 -6.73 -2.80 14.26
C THR A 121 -6.62 -3.72 13.05
N VAL A 122 -7.18 -3.32 11.91
CA VAL A 122 -7.11 -4.10 10.67
C VAL A 122 -5.67 -4.15 10.18
N ALA A 123 -4.98 -3.01 10.22
CA ALA A 123 -3.58 -2.94 9.75
C ALA A 123 -2.67 -3.86 10.56
N ARG A 124 -2.88 -3.95 11.87
CA ARG A 124 -2.09 -4.85 12.72
C ARG A 124 -2.29 -6.31 12.33
N ALA A 125 -3.51 -6.67 11.96
CA ALA A 125 -3.83 -8.04 11.57
C ALA A 125 -3.11 -8.45 10.29
N ILE A 126 -2.78 -7.49 9.42
CA ILE A 126 -2.11 -7.76 8.16
C ILE A 126 -0.78 -7.02 8.05
N THR A 127 -0.08 -6.87 9.20
CA THR A 127 1.20 -6.16 9.24
C THR A 127 2.23 -6.80 8.32
N PHE A 128 2.35 -8.13 8.35
CA PHE A 128 3.35 -8.80 7.52
C PHE A 128 3.11 -8.58 6.03
N PRO A 129 1.89 -8.80 5.48
CA PRO A 129 1.65 -8.49 4.08
C PRO A 129 1.94 -7.03 3.72
N LEU A 130 1.58 -6.09 4.59
CA LEU A 130 1.83 -4.68 4.31
C LEU A 130 3.32 -4.38 4.26
N LEU A 131 4.10 -4.91 5.20
CA LEU A 131 5.54 -4.72 5.20
C LEU A 131 6.20 -5.46 4.03
N PHE A 132 5.63 -6.59 3.63
CA PHE A 132 6.15 -7.36 2.51
C PHE A 132 6.12 -6.55 1.21
N MET A 133 5.18 -5.62 1.07
CA MET A 133 5.09 -4.77 -0.12
C MET A 133 6.37 -3.97 -0.37
N PHE A 134 7.13 -3.67 0.70
CA PHE A 134 8.37 -2.91 0.51
C PHE A 134 9.43 -3.70 -0.24
N PHE A 135 9.30 -5.01 -0.35
CA PHE A 135 10.21 -5.80 -1.19
C PHE A 135 10.01 -5.52 -2.68
N ALA A 136 8.91 -4.87 -3.07
CA ALA A 136 8.71 -4.47 -4.45
C ALA A 136 9.55 -3.25 -4.83
N VAL A 137 10.06 -2.50 -3.84
CA VAL A 137 10.84 -1.31 -4.12
C VAL A 137 12.25 -1.72 -4.52
N PRO A 138 12.72 -1.34 -5.74
CA PRO A 138 14.03 -1.77 -6.25
C PRO A 138 15.14 -0.84 -5.73
N ILE A 139 15.29 -0.75 -4.41
CA ILE A 139 16.27 0.16 -3.81
C ILE A 139 17.68 -0.23 -4.22
N GLY A 140 17.96 -1.53 -4.27
CA GLY A 140 19.30 -2.00 -4.59
C GLY A 140 19.79 -1.61 -5.96
N GLU A 141 18.90 -1.30 -6.90
CA GLU A 141 19.30 -0.89 -8.24
C GLU A 141 20.13 0.38 -8.22
N PHE A 142 19.83 1.27 -7.26
CA PHE A 142 20.53 2.54 -7.17
C PHE A 142 21.92 2.40 -6.54
N MET A 143 22.20 1.23 -5.97
CA MET A 143 23.49 0.93 -5.36
C MET A 143 24.36 0.07 -6.25
N ILE A 144 23.79 -0.55 -7.28
CA ILE A 144 24.50 -1.43 -8.20
C ILE A 144 24.71 -0.66 -9.51
N PRO A 145 26.00 -0.45 -9.92
CA PRO A 145 26.24 0.20 -11.21
C PRO A 145 25.73 -0.67 -12.34
N SER A 146 25.05 -0.04 -13.26
CA SER A 146 24.51 -0.74 -14.43
C SER A 146 25.56 -0.92 -15.52
#